data_7b7ea7c157d01657b934641f8e3294d5
#
_entry.id   7b7ea7c157d01657b934641f8e3294d5
#
_cell.length_a   1.000
_cell.length_b   1.000
_cell.length_c   1.000
_cell.angle_alpha   90.00
_cell.angle_beta   90.00
_cell.angle_gamma   90.00
#
_symmetry.space_group_name_H-M   'P 1'
#
loop_
_entity.id
_entity.type
_entity.pdbx_description
1 polymer ?
#
loop_
_entity_poly.entity_id
_entity_poly.type
_entity_poly.pdbx_seq_one_letter_code
_entity_poly.pdbx_strand_id
1 'polypeptide(L)'
;MTPAALGWSVDTIVVQTTVYADAETVYDFLLDFPGYASYSKYLTDVRTRTGDGGVGTRYALRFAWWKLSYTAHSEVVGVDPPATIDWEIIKDIDASGAWRVEPHDSPPADAPDDATAACTVALEINFDPDSADAGVLNLPALVSIGWVVEKAIPLIRSEAERVIQRAVADIEGRSREITLEITTDSAYL
;
A
#
# COMPACT_ATOMS: atom_id res chain seq x y z
N MET A 1 -7.56 34.07 -24.00
CA MET A 1 -6.35 33.33 -23.66
C MET A 1 -6.69 32.49 -22.45
N THR A 2 -6.97 31.21 -22.66
CA THR A 2 -7.25 30.24 -21.59
C THR A 2 -5.90 29.78 -21.04
N PRO A 3 -5.63 29.81 -19.72
CA PRO A 3 -4.41 29.24 -19.19
C PRO A 3 -4.46 27.74 -19.40
N ALA A 4 -3.43 27.21 -20.05
CA ALA A 4 -3.19 25.78 -20.16
C ALA A 4 -3.13 25.22 -18.74
N ALA A 5 -3.98 24.26 -18.43
CA ALA A 5 -3.85 23.44 -17.24
C ALA A 5 -2.49 22.75 -17.33
N LEU A 6 -1.59 23.09 -16.42
CA LEU A 6 -0.40 22.30 -16.15
C LEU A 6 -0.94 20.95 -15.66
N GLY A 7 -0.91 19.96 -16.54
CA GLY A 7 -1.29 18.60 -16.20
C GLY A 7 -0.30 18.05 -15.19
N TRP A 8 -0.70 17.98 -13.95
CA TRP A 8 -0.02 17.21 -12.93
C TRP A 8 -0.22 15.74 -13.31
N SER A 9 0.85 15.07 -13.67
CA SER A 9 0.83 13.64 -13.96
C SER A 9 0.83 12.91 -12.63
N VAL A 10 -0.36 12.62 -12.12
CA VAL A 10 -0.51 11.73 -10.97
C VAL A 10 -0.53 10.31 -11.49
N ASP A 11 0.42 9.51 -11.09
CA ASP A 11 0.47 8.09 -11.41
C ASP A 11 -0.38 7.31 -10.41
N THR A 12 -1.20 6.40 -10.91
CA THR A 12 -2.09 5.57 -10.09
C THR A 12 -1.71 4.11 -10.21
N ILE A 13 -1.61 3.42 -9.09
CA ILE A 13 -1.44 1.97 -8.99
C ILE A 13 -2.59 1.42 -8.15
N VAL A 14 -3.28 0.41 -8.67
CA VAL A 14 -4.29 -0.36 -7.93
C VAL A 14 -3.84 -1.81 -7.88
N VAL A 15 -3.74 -2.35 -6.68
CA VAL A 15 -3.44 -3.77 -6.43
C VAL A 15 -4.62 -4.38 -5.71
N GLN A 16 -5.21 -5.44 -6.26
CA GLN A 16 -6.36 -6.08 -5.63
C GLN A 16 -6.27 -7.61 -5.62
N THR A 17 -6.93 -8.20 -4.66
CA THR A 17 -7.07 -9.66 -4.52
C THR A 17 -8.35 -10.01 -3.77
N THR A 18 -8.80 -11.26 -3.91
CA THR A 18 -9.88 -11.80 -3.11
C THR A 18 -9.33 -12.44 -1.83
N VAL A 19 -9.96 -12.14 -0.70
CA VAL A 19 -9.67 -12.70 0.62
C VAL A 19 -10.92 -13.42 1.14
N TYR A 20 -10.75 -14.67 1.62
CA TYR A 20 -11.84 -15.49 2.15
C TYR A 20 -11.99 -15.27 3.66
N ALA A 21 -12.46 -14.10 4.01
CA ALA A 21 -12.81 -13.66 5.36
C ALA A 21 -13.91 -12.59 5.29
N ASP A 22 -14.55 -12.32 6.42
CA ASP A 22 -15.50 -11.21 6.49
C ASP A 22 -14.78 -9.84 6.44
N ALA A 23 -15.54 -8.85 6.00
CA ALA A 23 -14.99 -7.51 5.78
C ALA A 23 -14.49 -6.83 7.07
N GLU A 24 -15.11 -7.12 8.21
CA GLU A 24 -14.68 -6.55 9.51
C GLU A 24 -13.31 -7.10 9.91
N THR A 25 -13.11 -8.42 9.81
CA THR A 25 -11.82 -9.06 10.07
C THR A 25 -10.71 -8.50 9.18
N VAL A 26 -10.99 -8.34 7.88
CA VAL A 26 -10.03 -7.78 6.94
C VAL A 26 -9.74 -6.31 7.24
N TYR A 27 -10.77 -5.53 7.53
CA TYR A 27 -10.64 -4.12 7.84
C TYR A 27 -9.79 -3.89 9.09
N ASP A 28 -10.03 -4.64 10.17
CA ASP A 28 -9.27 -4.55 11.41
C ASP A 28 -7.79 -4.90 11.19
N PHE A 29 -7.52 -5.92 10.36
CA PHE A 29 -6.16 -6.26 9.94
C PHE A 29 -5.48 -5.11 9.19
N LEU A 30 -6.19 -4.48 8.25
CA LEU A 30 -5.65 -3.36 7.47
C LEU A 30 -5.45 -2.10 8.30
N LEU A 31 -6.20 -1.91 9.37
CA LEU A 31 -6.06 -0.77 10.27
C LEU A 31 -4.83 -0.89 11.19
N ASP A 32 -4.32 -2.10 11.40
CA ASP A 32 -3.10 -2.36 12.18
C ASP A 32 -1.82 -2.04 11.38
N PHE A 33 -1.60 -0.77 11.05
CA PHE A 33 -0.39 -0.32 10.35
C PHE A 33 0.92 -0.75 11.03
N PRO A 34 1.05 -0.73 12.37
CA PRO A 34 2.25 -1.25 13.03
C PRO A 34 2.57 -2.70 12.71
N GLY A 35 1.57 -3.54 12.48
CA GLY A 35 1.73 -4.94 12.11
C GLY A 35 2.36 -5.17 10.74
N TYR A 36 2.30 -4.20 9.83
CA TYR A 36 2.79 -4.34 8.45
C TYR A 36 4.28 -4.67 8.35
N ALA A 37 5.09 -4.21 9.29
CA ALA A 37 6.52 -4.51 9.32
C ALA A 37 6.82 -6.02 9.43
N SER A 38 5.88 -6.82 9.91
CA SER A 38 6.01 -8.28 10.03
C SER A 38 5.97 -9.00 8.67
N TYR A 39 5.43 -8.38 7.65
CA TYR A 39 5.18 -8.99 6.34
C TYR A 39 6.24 -8.66 5.30
N SER A 40 6.89 -7.50 5.41
CA SER A 40 7.88 -7.03 4.44
C SER A 40 9.28 -7.01 5.03
N LYS A 41 10.25 -7.47 4.23
CA LYS A 41 11.68 -7.34 4.58
C LYS A 41 12.23 -5.93 4.35
N TYR A 42 11.51 -5.10 3.59
CA TYR A 42 11.93 -3.73 3.28
C TYR A 42 11.28 -2.69 4.18
N LEU A 43 10.06 -2.94 4.66
CA LEU A 43 9.41 -2.14 5.69
C LEU A 43 9.87 -2.66 7.05
N THR A 44 10.92 -2.06 7.60
CA THR A 44 11.63 -2.58 8.77
C THR A 44 11.02 -2.16 10.11
N ASP A 45 10.20 -1.11 10.12
CA ASP A 45 9.57 -0.60 11.34
C ASP A 45 8.39 0.30 10.97
N VAL A 46 7.32 0.22 11.74
CA VAL A 46 6.18 1.15 11.67
C VAL A 46 5.86 1.60 13.09
N ARG A 47 5.91 2.91 13.32
CA ARG A 47 5.64 3.51 14.63
C ARG A 47 4.49 4.49 14.57
N THR A 48 3.54 4.30 15.46
CA THR A 48 2.53 5.31 15.71
C THR A 48 3.20 6.53 16.37
N ARG A 49 3.04 7.68 15.76
CA ARG A 49 3.58 8.96 16.24
C ARG A 49 2.55 9.70 17.09
N THR A 50 1.31 9.70 16.64
CA THR A 50 0.14 10.29 17.31
C THR A 50 -1.11 9.54 16.89
N GLY A 51 -2.13 9.55 17.74
CA GLY A 51 -3.44 8.95 17.43
C GLY A 51 -3.59 7.51 17.92
N ASP A 52 -4.72 6.92 17.62
CA ASP A 52 -5.20 5.62 18.09
C ASP A 52 -5.67 4.66 16.98
N GLY A 53 -5.33 4.96 15.72
CA GLY A 53 -5.71 4.19 14.53
C GLY A 53 -6.78 4.85 13.65
N GLY A 54 -7.57 5.78 14.21
CA GLY A 54 -8.58 6.52 13.46
C GLY A 54 -8.02 7.72 12.68
N VAL A 55 -8.93 8.56 12.17
CA VAL A 55 -8.58 9.79 11.44
C VAL A 55 -7.66 10.69 12.26
N GLY A 56 -6.61 11.22 11.64
CA GLY A 56 -5.57 12.04 12.27
C GLY A 56 -4.44 11.23 12.90
N THR A 57 -4.51 9.90 12.85
CA THR A 57 -3.39 9.05 13.31
C THR A 57 -2.23 9.15 12.35
N ARG A 58 -1.03 9.41 12.91
CA ARG A 58 0.21 9.54 12.16
C ARG A 58 1.16 8.40 12.43
N TYR A 59 1.73 7.89 11.36
CA TYR A 59 2.70 6.81 11.39
C TYR A 59 4.03 7.24 10.78
N ALA A 60 5.12 6.66 11.28
CA ALA A 60 6.43 6.70 10.64
C ALA A 60 6.75 5.29 10.15
N LEU A 61 6.83 5.11 8.83
CA LEU A 61 7.11 3.86 8.16
C LEU A 61 8.56 3.87 7.69
N ARG A 62 9.41 3.03 8.29
CA ARG A 62 10.81 2.97 7.96
C ARG A 62 11.08 1.87 6.93
N PHE A 63 11.48 2.30 5.75
CA PHE A 63 11.96 1.44 4.68
C PHE A 63 13.48 1.34 4.70
N ALA A 64 14.02 0.16 4.45
CA ALA A 64 15.44 -0.05 4.27
C ALA A 64 15.68 -1.05 3.13
N TRP A 65 16.52 -0.67 2.18
CA TRP A 65 16.88 -1.49 1.05
C TRP A 65 18.36 -1.26 0.71
N TRP A 66 19.16 -2.32 0.80
CA TRP A 66 20.60 -2.26 0.60
C TRP A 66 21.26 -1.23 1.54
N LYS A 67 21.84 -0.14 0.99
CA LYS A 67 22.44 0.97 1.77
C LYS A 67 21.52 2.18 1.89
N LEU A 68 20.29 2.07 1.37
CA LEU A 68 19.31 3.15 1.40
C LEU A 68 18.33 2.92 2.55
N SER A 69 17.97 4.00 3.22
CA SER A 69 16.87 4.01 4.19
C SER A 69 16.06 5.27 4.01
N TYR A 70 14.75 5.11 4.12
CA TYR A 70 13.80 6.22 4.05
C TYR A 70 12.71 6.03 5.09
N THR A 71 12.25 7.11 5.69
CA THR A 71 11.12 7.10 6.62
C THR A 71 10.00 7.93 6.03
N ALA A 72 8.95 7.26 5.56
CA ALA A 72 7.71 7.91 5.16
C ALA A 72 6.91 8.33 6.39
N HIS A 73 6.29 9.49 6.33
CA HIS A 73 5.36 9.98 7.34
C HIS A 73 3.96 9.97 6.73
N SER A 74 3.10 9.09 7.25
CA SER A 74 1.72 8.93 6.78
C SER A 74 0.73 9.40 7.82
N GLU A 75 -0.43 9.87 7.36
CA GLU A 75 -1.59 10.21 8.18
C GLU A 75 -2.83 9.50 7.65
N VAL A 76 -3.65 8.95 8.52
CA VAL A 76 -5.00 8.48 8.18
C VAL A 76 -5.91 9.70 8.08
N VAL A 77 -6.45 9.94 6.89
CA VAL A 77 -7.27 11.13 6.60
C VAL A 77 -8.76 10.83 6.49
N GLY A 78 -9.13 9.55 6.34
CA GLY A 78 -10.52 9.11 6.30
C GLY A 78 -10.67 7.65 6.71
N VAL A 79 -11.79 7.32 7.36
CA VAL A 79 -12.18 5.94 7.65
C VAL A 79 -13.69 5.79 7.46
N ASP A 80 -14.10 4.69 6.84
CA ASP A 80 -15.49 4.26 6.71
C ASP A 80 -15.55 2.74 6.96
N PRO A 81 -15.59 2.33 8.24
CA PRO A 81 -15.57 0.91 8.60
C PRO A 81 -16.82 0.17 8.11
N PRO A 82 -16.70 -1.07 7.62
CA PRO A 82 -15.46 -1.83 7.37
C PRO A 82 -14.98 -1.71 5.92
N ALA A 83 -15.28 -0.61 5.23
CA ALA A 83 -15.12 -0.49 3.77
C ALA A 83 -13.85 0.26 3.33
N THR A 84 -13.45 1.31 4.06
CA THR A 84 -12.41 2.21 3.53
C THR A 84 -11.50 2.76 4.63
N ILE A 85 -10.20 2.85 4.31
CA ILE A 85 -9.18 3.58 5.09
C ILE A 85 -8.41 4.46 4.11
N ASP A 86 -8.59 5.77 4.17
CA ASP A 86 -7.87 6.73 3.33
C ASP A 86 -6.64 7.24 4.08
N TRP A 87 -5.53 7.37 3.37
CA TRP A 87 -4.26 7.83 3.92
C TRP A 87 -3.52 8.75 2.95
N GLU A 88 -2.62 9.55 3.49
CA GLU A 88 -1.71 10.39 2.71
C GLU A 88 -0.29 10.35 3.29
N ILE A 89 0.70 10.65 2.46
CA ILE A 89 2.07 10.92 2.88
C ILE A 89 2.16 12.43 3.13
N ILE A 90 2.52 12.81 4.35
CA ILE A 90 2.49 14.20 4.80
C ILE A 90 3.84 14.92 4.66
N LYS A 91 4.85 14.25 4.10
CA LYS A 91 6.19 14.80 3.96
C LYS A 91 6.96 14.14 2.82
N ASP A 92 7.76 14.95 2.12
CA ASP A 92 8.82 14.54 1.19
C ASP A 92 8.34 14.08 -0.20
N ILE A 93 7.14 13.57 -0.35
CA ILE A 93 6.53 13.17 -1.61
C ILE A 93 5.01 13.40 -1.54
N ASP A 94 4.43 13.86 -2.62
CA ASP A 94 2.99 13.95 -2.76
C ASP A 94 2.45 12.57 -3.15
N ALA A 95 1.91 11.87 -2.16
CA ALA A 95 1.31 10.57 -2.35
C ALA A 95 0.13 10.39 -1.39
N SER A 96 -0.88 9.70 -1.87
CA SER A 96 -2.08 9.35 -1.12
C SER A 96 -2.60 8.00 -1.56
N GLY A 97 -3.50 7.42 -0.82
CA GLY A 97 -4.13 6.18 -1.22
C GLY A 97 -5.26 5.76 -0.33
N ALA A 98 -5.83 4.62 -0.65
CA ALA A 98 -6.90 4.03 0.10
C ALA A 98 -6.78 2.51 0.14
N TRP A 99 -7.12 1.94 1.28
CA TRP A 99 -7.56 0.56 1.36
C TRP A 99 -9.06 0.52 1.12
N ARG A 100 -9.51 -0.41 0.29
CA ARG A 100 -10.94 -0.66 0.04
C ARG A 100 -11.24 -2.12 0.27
N VAL A 101 -12.30 -2.38 1.01
CA VAL A 101 -12.79 -3.72 1.31
C VAL A 101 -14.23 -3.81 0.82
N GLU A 102 -14.46 -4.64 -0.19
CA GLU A 102 -15.76 -4.84 -0.80
C GLU A 102 -16.24 -6.27 -0.53
N PRO A 103 -17.23 -6.47 0.34
CA PRO A 103 -17.75 -7.80 0.64
C PRO A 103 -18.50 -8.38 -0.57
N HIS A 104 -18.36 -9.69 -0.77
CA HIS A 104 -19.15 -10.44 -1.73
C HIS A 104 -20.45 -10.94 -1.07
N ASP A 105 -21.54 -11.02 -1.82
CA ASP A 105 -22.79 -11.60 -1.34
C ASP A 105 -22.64 -13.07 -0.95
N SER A 106 -21.72 -13.77 -1.61
CA SER A 106 -21.35 -15.15 -1.33
C SER A 106 -19.92 -15.42 -1.81
N PRO A 107 -19.20 -16.39 -1.20
CA PRO A 107 -17.91 -16.80 -1.72
C PRO A 107 -18.00 -17.24 -3.18
N PRO A 108 -17.00 -16.89 -4.03
CA PRO A 108 -16.97 -17.29 -5.42
C PRO A 108 -16.87 -18.82 -5.59
N ALA A 109 -17.19 -19.33 -6.79
CA ALA A 109 -17.28 -20.77 -7.03
C ALA A 109 -15.96 -21.55 -6.88
N ASP A 110 -14.84 -20.85 -6.96
CA ASP A 110 -13.49 -21.38 -6.75
C ASP A 110 -12.98 -21.21 -5.32
N ALA A 111 -13.83 -20.67 -4.43
CA ALA A 111 -13.50 -20.56 -3.01
C ALA A 111 -13.33 -21.96 -2.38
N PRO A 112 -12.50 -22.07 -1.34
CA PRO A 112 -12.44 -23.29 -0.53
C PRO A 112 -13.79 -23.66 0.05
N ASP A 113 -14.06 -24.97 0.16
CA ASP A 113 -15.36 -25.51 0.61
C ASP A 113 -15.80 -25.01 1.99
N ASP A 114 -14.86 -24.62 2.83
CA ASP A 114 -15.08 -24.11 4.18
C ASP A 114 -15.14 -22.56 4.25
N ALA A 115 -14.99 -21.85 3.14
CA ALA A 115 -15.12 -20.42 3.10
C ALA A 115 -16.58 -19.99 3.30
N THR A 116 -16.83 -19.21 4.34
CA THR A 116 -18.16 -18.70 4.68
C THR A 116 -18.38 -17.25 4.25
N ALA A 117 -17.31 -16.53 3.98
CA ALA A 117 -17.32 -15.14 3.53
C ALA A 117 -16.17 -14.89 2.54
N ALA A 118 -16.30 -13.86 1.76
CA ALA A 118 -15.24 -13.35 0.88
C ALA A 118 -15.38 -11.85 0.69
N CYS A 119 -14.26 -11.19 0.46
CA CYS A 119 -14.25 -9.79 0.04
C CYS A 119 -13.12 -9.55 -0.98
N THR A 120 -13.31 -8.55 -1.83
CA THR A 120 -12.23 -7.98 -2.63
C THR A 120 -11.53 -6.91 -1.80
N VAL A 121 -10.21 -7.03 -1.69
CA VAL A 121 -9.36 -6.05 -1.02
C VAL A 121 -8.52 -5.35 -2.08
N ALA A 122 -8.59 -4.04 -2.13
CA ALA A 122 -7.80 -3.22 -3.04
C ALA A 122 -6.97 -2.18 -2.28
N LEU A 123 -5.72 -2.02 -2.68
CA LEU A 123 -4.86 -0.90 -2.32
C LEU A 123 -4.75 0.01 -3.54
N GLU A 124 -5.24 1.22 -3.41
CA GLU A 124 -5.06 2.29 -4.38
C GLU A 124 -3.94 3.21 -3.90
N ILE A 125 -3.00 3.54 -4.80
CA ILE A 125 -1.88 4.44 -4.52
C ILE A 125 -1.85 5.47 -5.64
N ASN A 126 -1.91 6.74 -5.27
CA ASN A 126 -1.76 7.88 -6.16
C ASN A 126 -0.50 8.64 -5.74
N PHE A 127 0.40 8.94 -6.66
CA PHE A 127 1.64 9.64 -6.35
C PHE A 127 2.08 10.53 -7.51
N ASP A 128 2.79 11.60 -7.15
CA ASP A 128 3.47 12.48 -8.11
C ASP A 128 4.98 12.19 -8.04
N PRO A 129 5.56 11.52 -9.05
CA PRO A 129 7.00 11.20 -9.06
C PRO A 129 7.90 12.43 -9.04
N ASP A 130 7.42 13.55 -9.59
CA ASP A 130 8.18 14.79 -9.71
C ASP A 130 8.20 15.58 -8.40
N SER A 131 7.32 15.23 -7.44
CA SER A 131 7.27 15.85 -6.11
C SER A 131 8.37 15.37 -5.16
N ALA A 132 9.02 14.24 -5.47
CA ALA A 132 10.03 13.64 -4.60
C ALA A 132 11.33 14.49 -4.57
N ASP A 133 11.71 14.97 -3.38
CA ASP A 133 12.96 15.70 -3.20
C ASP A 133 14.17 14.74 -3.19
N ALA A 134 15.10 14.95 -4.12
CA ALA A 134 16.33 14.15 -4.25
C ALA A 134 17.18 14.13 -2.97
N GLY A 135 17.09 15.17 -2.14
CA GLY A 135 17.83 15.27 -0.87
C GLY A 135 17.35 14.34 0.23
N VAL A 136 16.10 13.87 0.14
CA VAL A 136 15.46 13.05 1.16
C VAL A 136 15.96 11.61 1.19
N LEU A 137 16.32 11.05 0.04
CA LEU A 137 16.72 9.65 -0.09
C LEU A 137 18.17 9.36 0.32
N ASN A 138 18.95 10.36 0.77
CA ASN A 138 20.38 10.20 1.10
C ASN A 138 21.13 9.37 0.04
N LEU A 139 20.89 9.68 -1.24
CA LEU A 139 21.49 8.92 -2.34
C LEU A 139 23.00 9.13 -2.39
N PRO A 140 23.80 8.08 -2.65
CA PRO A 140 25.20 8.24 -2.97
C PRO A 140 25.38 9.19 -4.17
N ALA A 141 26.43 10.00 -4.18
CA ALA A 141 26.67 11.12 -5.11
C ALA A 141 26.58 10.81 -6.62
N LEU A 142 26.47 9.55 -7.02
CA LEU A 142 26.38 9.09 -8.41
C LEU A 142 25.06 8.35 -8.73
N VAL A 143 24.10 8.35 -7.80
CA VAL A 143 22.83 7.63 -7.97
C VAL A 143 21.72 8.64 -8.17
N SER A 144 21.02 8.56 -9.31
CA SER A 144 19.83 9.37 -9.59
C SER A 144 18.55 8.72 -9.04
N ILE A 145 17.54 9.53 -8.76
CA ILE A 145 16.20 9.04 -8.39
C ILE A 145 15.66 8.09 -9.47
N GLY A 146 15.80 8.43 -10.75
CA GLY A 146 15.37 7.59 -11.86
C GLY A 146 16.00 6.18 -11.84
N TRP A 147 17.30 6.08 -11.51
CA TRP A 147 17.97 4.79 -11.35
C TRP A 147 17.40 4.00 -10.16
N VAL A 148 17.11 4.67 -9.04
CA VAL A 148 16.50 4.02 -7.86
C VAL A 148 15.12 3.49 -8.22
N VAL A 149 14.30 4.29 -8.88
CA VAL A 149 12.95 3.89 -9.32
C VAL A 149 13.03 2.69 -10.26
N GLU A 150 13.87 2.74 -11.30
CA GLU A 150 14.06 1.65 -12.26
C GLU A 150 14.46 0.33 -11.59
N LYS A 151 15.32 0.36 -10.57
CA LYS A 151 15.78 -0.84 -9.85
C LYS A 151 14.81 -1.28 -8.76
N ALA A 152 14.07 -0.35 -8.16
CA ALA A 152 13.15 -0.63 -7.08
C ALA A 152 11.84 -1.27 -7.58
N ILE A 153 11.31 -0.87 -8.74
CA ILE A 153 10.02 -1.34 -9.25
C ILE A 153 9.92 -2.87 -9.32
N PRO A 154 10.86 -3.61 -9.95
CA PRO A 154 10.77 -5.08 -10.01
C PRO A 154 10.83 -5.73 -8.62
N LEU A 155 11.61 -5.15 -7.69
CA LEU A 155 11.73 -5.63 -6.33
C LEU A 155 10.47 -5.36 -5.52
N ILE A 156 9.87 -4.19 -5.68
CA ILE A 156 8.60 -3.83 -5.04
C ILE A 156 7.50 -4.77 -5.50
N ARG A 157 7.40 -5.05 -6.82
CA ARG A 157 6.40 -5.98 -7.35
C ARG A 157 6.55 -7.38 -6.76
N SER A 158 7.75 -7.95 -6.80
CA SER A 158 7.99 -9.30 -6.26
C SER A 158 7.84 -9.39 -4.75
N GLU A 159 8.11 -8.31 -4.03
CA GLU A 159 7.89 -8.25 -2.59
C GLU A 159 6.41 -8.05 -2.25
N ALA A 160 5.68 -7.25 -3.02
CA ALA A 160 4.25 -7.06 -2.83
C ALA A 160 3.49 -8.39 -2.89
N GLU A 161 3.80 -9.24 -3.88
CA GLU A 161 3.20 -10.57 -3.98
C GLU A 161 3.44 -11.40 -2.72
N ARG A 162 4.68 -11.41 -2.20
CA ARG A 162 5.03 -12.14 -0.97
C ARG A 162 4.36 -11.58 0.27
N VAL A 163 4.32 -10.25 0.40
CA VAL A 163 3.69 -9.56 1.52
C VAL A 163 2.20 -9.89 1.55
N ILE A 164 1.53 -9.75 0.41
CA ILE A 164 0.09 -10.00 0.31
C ILE A 164 -0.22 -11.47 0.55
N GLN A 165 0.60 -12.40 0.01
CA GLN A 165 0.42 -13.83 0.26
C GLN A 165 0.52 -14.18 1.74
N ARG A 166 1.47 -13.59 2.48
CA ARG A 166 1.61 -13.79 3.93
C ARG A 166 0.45 -13.17 4.70
N ALA A 167 0.06 -11.93 4.35
CA ALA A 167 -1.06 -11.25 4.98
C ALA A 167 -2.37 -12.02 4.79
N VAL A 168 -2.66 -12.48 3.58
CA VAL A 168 -3.84 -13.30 3.28
C VAL A 168 -3.78 -14.63 4.05
N ALA A 169 -2.61 -15.27 4.14
CA ALA A 169 -2.47 -16.52 4.90
C ALA A 169 -2.76 -16.33 6.40
N ASP A 170 -2.35 -15.18 6.98
CA ASP A 170 -2.64 -14.86 8.38
C ASP A 170 -4.13 -14.55 8.59
N ILE A 171 -4.75 -13.77 7.68
CA ILE A 171 -6.18 -13.44 7.76
C ILE A 171 -7.04 -14.70 7.63
N GLU A 172 -6.73 -15.59 6.68
CA GLU A 172 -7.50 -16.78 6.39
C GLU A 172 -7.13 -17.97 7.29
N GLY A 173 -6.02 -17.88 8.04
CA GLY A 173 -5.48 -18.99 8.86
C GLY A 173 -4.91 -20.14 8.03
N ARG A 174 -4.66 -19.94 6.74
CA ARG A 174 -4.10 -20.96 5.82
C ARG A 174 -3.36 -20.34 4.66
N SER A 175 -2.35 -21.04 4.15
CA SER A 175 -1.64 -20.64 2.94
C SER A 175 -2.34 -21.20 1.69
N ARG A 176 -2.46 -20.35 0.66
CA ARG A 176 -2.91 -20.73 -0.68
C ARG A 176 -2.21 -19.87 -1.73
N GLU A 177 -2.30 -20.25 -2.99
CA GLU A 177 -1.95 -19.35 -4.08
C GLU A 177 -2.98 -18.22 -4.14
N ILE A 178 -2.49 -17.00 -4.36
CA ILE A 178 -3.32 -15.82 -4.55
C ILE A 178 -3.16 -15.30 -5.97
N THR A 179 -4.21 -14.72 -6.51
CA THR A 179 -4.16 -13.98 -7.77
C THR A 179 -4.15 -12.51 -7.43
N LEU A 180 -3.13 -11.79 -7.89
CA LEU A 180 -3.06 -10.33 -7.80
C LEU A 180 -3.45 -9.73 -9.14
N GLU A 181 -4.39 -8.80 -9.11
CA GLU A 181 -4.69 -7.92 -10.23
C GLU A 181 -4.00 -6.59 -9.94
N ILE A 182 -3.12 -6.18 -10.87
CA ILE A 182 -2.38 -4.92 -10.76
C ILE A 182 -2.73 -4.09 -11.98
N THR A 183 -3.36 -2.95 -11.73
CA THR A 183 -3.66 -1.95 -12.76
C THR A 183 -2.80 -0.71 -12.49
N THR A 184 -2.15 -0.22 -13.54
CA THR A 184 -1.31 0.97 -13.45
C THR A 184 -1.72 1.97 -14.53
N ASP A 185 -1.80 3.23 -14.13
CA ASP A 185 -1.84 4.39 -15.04
C ASP A 185 -0.63 5.26 -14.72
N SER A 186 0.51 4.82 -15.24
CA SER A 186 1.81 5.45 -14.99
C SER A 186 2.67 5.42 -16.24
N ALA A 187 3.35 6.53 -16.51
CA ALA A 187 4.31 6.63 -17.60
C ALA A 187 5.64 5.89 -17.31
N TYR A 188 5.85 5.42 -16.09
CA TYR A 188 7.10 4.81 -15.60
C TYR A 188 7.00 3.29 -15.36
N LEU A 189 5.83 2.67 -15.54
CA LEU A 189 5.58 1.25 -15.30
C LEU A 189 5.14 0.48 -16.54
#